data_6e5d3f16e94092f3607cfa884ff84c65
#
_entry.id   6e5d3f16e94092f3607cfa884ff84c65
#
_cell.length_a   1.000
_cell.length_b   1.000
_cell.length_c   1.000
_cell.angle_alpha   90.00
_cell.angle_beta   90.00
_cell.angle_gamma   90.00
#
_symmetry.space_group_name_H-M   'P 1'
#
loop_
_entity.id
_entity.type
_entity.pdbx_description
1 polymer ?
#
loop_
_entity_poly.entity_id
_entity_poly.type
_entity_poly.pdbx_seq_one_letter_code
_entity_poly.pdbx_strand_id
1 'polypeptide(L)'
;MNFEPQIPEWGLDDFKNHQDKLFEYHEWLKNTAIKTGLISKKTDQFIWDEFIIHSLYFAKLIKKFKNLSECEIIDLGTGAGIPGIPISIVNKTNVSLVDNKQKRIYELERLVKILNLNNAKPIKKDAKTILKEAKNSIIVMRCYVSTSNILKTLEKKQLKDNNLTIFVSSNS
;
A
#
# COMPACT_ATOMS: atom_id res chain seq x y z
N MET A 1 -16.93 -7.44 22.57
CA MET A 1 -17.53 -7.77 21.25
C MET A 1 -16.48 -8.50 20.45
N ASN A 2 -16.81 -9.66 19.92
CA ASN A 2 -15.89 -10.33 18.99
C ASN A 2 -15.85 -9.52 17.70
N PHE A 3 -14.65 -9.32 17.17
CA PHE A 3 -14.44 -8.67 15.88
C PHE A 3 -14.98 -9.59 14.77
N GLU A 4 -15.85 -9.05 13.92
CA GLU A 4 -16.35 -9.72 12.72
C GLU A 4 -15.99 -8.86 11.50
N PRO A 5 -15.16 -9.36 10.57
CA PRO A 5 -14.74 -8.61 9.42
C PRO A 5 -15.92 -8.36 8.48
N GLN A 6 -16.23 -7.09 8.23
CA GLN A 6 -17.20 -6.68 7.23
C GLN A 6 -16.51 -6.57 5.87
N ILE A 7 -17.04 -7.27 4.87
CA ILE A 7 -16.49 -7.25 3.50
C ILE A 7 -17.53 -6.61 2.57
N PRO A 8 -17.23 -5.46 1.97
CA PRO A 8 -18.11 -4.89 0.96
C PRO A 8 -18.27 -5.84 -0.25
N GLU A 9 -19.44 -5.84 -0.86
CA GLU A 9 -19.78 -6.70 -2.00
C GLU A 9 -18.71 -6.64 -3.11
N TRP A 10 -18.21 -5.45 -3.40
CA TRP A 10 -17.17 -5.23 -4.41
C TRP A 10 -15.81 -5.87 -4.09
N GLY A 11 -15.55 -6.23 -2.86
CA GLY A 11 -14.30 -6.83 -2.38
C GLY A 11 -14.37 -8.32 -2.11
N LEU A 12 -15.57 -8.94 -2.24
CA LEU A 12 -15.81 -10.33 -1.85
C LEU A 12 -14.91 -11.33 -2.59
N ASP A 13 -14.71 -11.16 -3.90
CA ASP A 13 -13.91 -12.09 -4.69
C ASP A 13 -12.41 -12.01 -4.31
N ASP A 14 -11.87 -10.80 -4.21
CA ASP A 14 -10.48 -10.60 -3.77
C ASP A 14 -10.29 -11.13 -2.35
N PHE A 15 -11.25 -10.94 -1.46
CA PHE A 15 -11.20 -11.47 -0.10
C PHE A 15 -11.23 -12.98 -0.06
N LYS A 16 -12.23 -13.64 -0.68
CA LYS A 16 -12.38 -15.10 -0.67
C LYS A 16 -11.14 -15.84 -1.15
N ASN A 17 -10.48 -15.28 -2.16
CA ASN A 17 -9.29 -15.90 -2.75
C ASN A 17 -8.00 -15.67 -1.94
N HIS A 18 -8.00 -14.71 -0.99
CA HIS A 18 -6.79 -14.28 -0.28
C HIS A 18 -7.00 -14.10 1.23
N GLN A 19 -8.09 -14.60 1.79
CA GLN A 19 -8.51 -14.36 3.16
C GLN A 19 -7.44 -14.70 4.19
N ASP A 20 -6.74 -15.82 4.03
CA ASP A 20 -5.73 -16.26 4.99
C ASP A 20 -4.60 -15.25 5.14
N LYS A 21 -4.06 -14.76 4.02
CA LYS A 21 -3.01 -13.73 4.03
C LYS A 21 -3.50 -12.38 4.54
N LEU A 22 -4.75 -12.00 4.23
CA LEU A 22 -5.35 -10.77 4.73
C LEU A 22 -5.56 -10.82 6.24
N PHE A 23 -5.98 -11.95 6.79
CA PHE A 23 -6.08 -12.16 8.24
C PHE A 23 -4.70 -12.21 8.90
N GLU A 24 -3.73 -12.88 8.32
CA GLU A 24 -2.35 -12.93 8.84
C GLU A 24 -1.74 -11.51 8.89
N TYR A 25 -1.98 -10.70 7.86
CA TYR A 25 -1.57 -9.29 7.85
C TYR A 25 -2.32 -8.46 8.91
N HIS A 26 -3.63 -8.67 9.08
CA HIS A 26 -4.41 -8.02 10.13
C HIS A 26 -3.85 -8.33 11.53
N GLU A 27 -3.55 -9.60 11.82
CA GLU A 27 -2.94 -10.01 13.07
C GLU A 27 -1.54 -9.41 13.26
N TRP A 28 -0.75 -9.32 12.20
CA TRP A 28 0.54 -8.64 12.27
C TRP A 28 0.40 -7.14 12.59
N LEU A 29 -0.58 -6.46 12.02
CA LEU A 29 -0.87 -5.04 12.32
C LEU A 29 -1.25 -4.83 13.78
N LYS A 30 -2.13 -5.68 14.33
CA LYS A 30 -2.59 -5.62 15.72
C LYS A 30 -1.46 -5.87 16.73
N ASN A 31 -0.62 -6.83 16.44
CA ASN A 31 0.39 -7.30 17.37
C ASN A 31 1.74 -6.65 17.13
N THR A 32 2.31 -6.84 15.95
CA THR A 32 3.69 -6.43 15.66
C THR A 32 3.78 -4.96 15.31
N ALA A 33 2.94 -4.44 14.42
CA ALA A 33 3.05 -3.05 13.97
C ALA A 33 2.74 -2.05 15.09
N ILE A 34 1.78 -2.35 15.97
CA ILE A 34 1.49 -1.54 17.16
C ILE A 34 2.69 -1.63 18.14
N LYS A 35 3.15 -2.84 18.45
CA LYS A 35 4.25 -3.06 19.40
C LYS A 35 5.57 -2.41 18.97
N THR A 36 5.85 -2.41 17.67
CA THR A 36 7.05 -1.77 17.10
C THR A 36 6.89 -0.28 16.82
N GLY A 37 5.68 0.28 17.04
CA GLY A 37 5.37 1.69 16.84
C GLY A 37 5.31 2.11 15.36
N LEU A 38 5.01 1.18 14.47
CA LEU A 38 4.74 1.47 13.05
C LEU A 38 3.37 2.13 12.86
N ILE A 39 2.40 1.72 13.68
CA ILE A 39 1.08 2.34 13.80
C ILE A 39 0.75 2.59 15.27
N SER A 40 -0.10 3.57 15.55
CA SER A 40 -0.68 3.77 16.88
C SER A 40 -1.71 2.69 17.21
N LYS A 41 -1.96 2.45 18.51
CA LYS A 41 -2.98 1.50 18.95
C LYS A 41 -4.36 1.90 18.40
N LYS A 42 -5.03 0.94 17.78
CA LYS A 42 -6.35 1.06 17.18
C LYS A 42 -7.19 -0.16 17.53
N THR A 43 -8.51 -0.06 17.35
CA THR A 43 -9.42 -1.20 17.45
C THR A 43 -9.25 -2.13 16.25
N ASP A 44 -9.60 -3.40 16.42
CA ASP A 44 -9.58 -4.39 15.35
C ASP A 44 -10.43 -3.94 14.16
N GLN A 45 -11.62 -3.41 14.43
CA GLN A 45 -12.50 -2.88 13.39
C GLN A 45 -11.85 -1.73 12.61
N PHE A 46 -11.21 -0.77 13.29
CA PHE A 46 -10.51 0.33 12.63
C PHE A 46 -9.37 -0.18 11.73
N ILE A 47 -8.57 -1.13 12.22
CA ILE A 47 -7.47 -1.72 11.44
C ILE A 47 -8.02 -2.41 10.20
N TRP A 48 -9.12 -3.15 10.36
CA TRP A 48 -9.76 -3.83 9.26
C TRP A 48 -10.30 -2.87 8.21
N ASP A 49 -11.15 -1.94 8.59
CA ASP A 49 -11.84 -1.03 7.68
C ASP A 49 -10.85 -0.08 7.00
N GLU A 50 -10.00 0.56 7.81
CA GLU A 50 -9.15 1.63 7.33
C GLU A 50 -7.84 1.12 6.68
N PHE A 51 -7.29 -0.01 7.13
CA PHE A 51 -6.00 -0.45 6.62
C PHE A 51 -6.12 -1.61 5.62
N ILE A 52 -7.12 -2.46 5.74
CA ILE A 52 -7.31 -3.59 4.83
C ILE A 52 -8.35 -3.27 3.76
N ILE A 53 -9.60 -2.99 4.14
CA ILE A 53 -10.68 -2.76 3.17
C ILE A 53 -10.37 -1.54 2.29
N HIS A 54 -9.93 -0.43 2.87
CA HIS A 54 -9.54 0.75 2.11
C HIS A 54 -8.39 0.45 1.13
N SER A 55 -7.43 -0.39 1.52
CA SER A 55 -6.34 -0.80 0.62
C SER A 55 -6.82 -1.70 -0.52
N LEU A 56 -7.79 -2.58 -0.28
CA LEU A 56 -8.43 -3.38 -1.33
C LEU A 56 -9.20 -2.48 -2.32
N TYR A 57 -9.75 -1.36 -1.85
CA TYR A 57 -10.37 -0.39 -2.75
C TYR A 57 -9.36 0.27 -3.69
N PHE A 58 -8.14 0.59 -3.21
CA PHE A 58 -7.04 0.99 -4.09
C PHE A 58 -6.72 -0.08 -5.14
N ALA A 59 -6.60 -1.34 -4.73
CA ALA A 59 -6.34 -2.44 -5.65
C ALA A 59 -7.41 -2.54 -6.74
N LYS A 60 -8.70 -2.38 -6.38
CA LYS A 60 -9.82 -2.37 -7.32
C LYS A 60 -9.76 -1.19 -8.30
N LEU A 61 -9.47 0.01 -7.82
CA LEU A 61 -9.33 1.20 -8.67
C LEU A 61 -8.19 1.02 -9.68
N ILE A 62 -7.04 0.55 -9.22
CA ILE A 62 -5.87 0.31 -10.07
C ILE A 62 -6.22 -0.64 -11.22
N LYS A 63 -6.90 -1.75 -10.94
CA LYS A 63 -7.35 -2.73 -11.95
C LYS A 63 -8.25 -2.11 -13.02
N LYS A 64 -9.03 -1.07 -12.68
CA LYS A 64 -9.90 -0.37 -13.65
C LYS A 64 -9.17 0.57 -14.60
N PHE A 65 -8.07 1.15 -14.16
CA PHE A 65 -7.44 2.26 -14.86
C PHE A 65 -6.22 1.89 -15.69
N LYS A 66 -5.61 0.72 -15.47
CA LYS A 66 -4.38 0.34 -16.17
C LYS A 66 -4.25 -1.16 -16.41
N ASN A 67 -3.58 -1.48 -17.52
CA ASN A 67 -3.06 -2.81 -17.74
C ASN A 67 -1.87 -3.04 -16.79
N LEU A 68 -2.09 -3.82 -15.74
CA LEU A 68 -1.12 -4.04 -14.66
C LEU A 68 0.10 -4.87 -15.09
N SER A 69 0.04 -5.56 -16.23
CA SER A 69 1.15 -6.38 -16.72
C SER A 69 2.38 -5.58 -17.13
N GLU A 70 2.20 -4.27 -17.39
CA GLU A 70 3.25 -3.42 -17.95
C GLU A 70 3.72 -2.33 -16.97
N CYS A 71 3.18 -2.29 -15.76
CA CYS A 71 3.44 -1.23 -14.79
C CYS A 71 3.96 -1.82 -13.48
N GLU A 72 4.84 -1.09 -12.81
CA GLU A 72 5.18 -1.29 -11.40
C GLU A 72 4.23 -0.46 -10.53
N ILE A 73 3.81 -1.00 -9.38
CA ILE A 73 3.10 -0.25 -8.35
C ILE A 73 4.10 0.20 -7.28
N ILE A 74 4.10 1.47 -6.96
CA ILE A 74 4.97 2.07 -5.94
C ILE A 74 4.10 2.59 -4.80
N ASP A 75 4.19 1.97 -3.63
CA ASP A 75 3.56 2.48 -2.40
C ASP A 75 4.52 3.44 -1.71
N LEU A 76 4.26 4.74 -1.88
CA LEU A 76 5.16 5.80 -1.45
C LEU A 76 4.80 6.31 -0.05
N GLY A 77 5.72 6.11 0.89
CA GLY A 77 5.48 6.35 2.31
C GLY A 77 4.71 5.21 2.97
N THR A 78 5.01 4.00 2.56
CA THR A 78 4.27 2.76 2.87
C THR A 78 4.04 2.49 4.38
N GLY A 79 4.91 3.00 5.26
CA GLY A 79 4.78 2.86 6.72
C GLY A 79 4.75 1.41 7.19
N ALA A 80 3.60 0.92 7.57
CA ALA A 80 3.35 -0.49 7.93
C ALA A 80 2.94 -1.37 6.72
N GLY A 81 3.13 -0.88 5.49
CA GLY A 81 2.73 -1.57 4.27
C GLY A 81 1.32 -1.21 3.79
N ILE A 82 0.86 0.01 4.08
CA ILE A 82 -0.50 0.46 3.78
C ILE A 82 -0.47 1.56 2.71
N PRO A 83 -1.03 1.34 1.52
CA PRO A 83 -1.87 0.22 1.07
C PRO A 83 -1.11 -0.93 0.38
N GLY A 84 0.21 -0.89 0.27
CA GLY A 84 1.02 -1.74 -0.59
C GLY A 84 0.92 -3.25 -0.30
N ILE A 85 0.89 -3.67 0.96
CA ILE A 85 0.78 -5.10 1.33
C ILE A 85 -0.56 -5.69 0.89
N PRO A 86 -1.75 -5.14 1.21
CA PRO A 86 -3.00 -5.67 0.68
C PRO A 86 -3.06 -5.66 -0.85
N ILE A 87 -2.51 -4.62 -1.50
CA ILE A 87 -2.42 -4.57 -2.96
C ILE A 87 -1.58 -5.74 -3.48
N SER A 88 -0.42 -6.04 -2.88
CA SER A 88 0.45 -7.14 -3.30
C SER A 88 -0.16 -8.53 -3.01
N ILE A 89 -1.03 -8.64 -2.01
CA ILE A 89 -1.75 -9.89 -1.71
C ILE A 89 -2.74 -10.22 -2.83
N VAL A 90 -3.53 -9.23 -3.30
CA VAL A 90 -4.62 -9.47 -4.27
C VAL A 90 -4.23 -9.25 -5.73
N ASN A 91 -3.01 -8.79 -6.00
CA ASN A 91 -2.47 -8.59 -7.35
C ASN A 91 -1.18 -9.37 -7.55
N LYS A 92 -0.92 -9.77 -8.80
CA LYS A 92 0.35 -10.39 -9.20
C LYS A 92 1.43 -9.38 -9.64
N THR A 93 1.06 -8.11 -9.75
CA THR A 93 1.95 -7.02 -10.15
C THR A 93 3.00 -6.76 -9.08
N ASN A 94 4.21 -6.41 -9.49
CA ASN A 94 5.26 -6.02 -8.56
C ASN A 94 4.90 -4.74 -7.80
N VAL A 95 5.08 -4.77 -6.49
CA VAL A 95 4.81 -3.65 -5.58
C VAL A 95 6.08 -3.26 -4.85
N SER A 96 6.56 -2.05 -5.09
CA SER A 96 7.67 -1.45 -4.32
C SER A 96 7.13 -0.73 -3.10
N LEU A 97 7.49 -1.21 -1.90
CA LEU A 97 7.11 -0.64 -0.61
C LEU A 97 8.16 0.37 -0.16
N VAL A 98 7.94 1.66 -0.42
CA VAL A 98 8.96 2.70 -0.24
C VAL A 98 8.77 3.46 1.06
N ASP A 99 9.81 3.52 1.89
CA ASP A 99 9.89 4.38 3.08
C ASP A 99 11.33 4.87 3.28
N ASN A 100 11.50 6.02 3.94
CA ASN A 100 12.82 6.57 4.24
C ASN A 100 13.40 6.08 5.58
N LYS A 101 12.59 5.41 6.42
CA LYS A 101 13.00 4.95 7.76
C LYS A 101 13.44 3.49 7.74
N GLN A 102 14.71 3.24 8.05
CA GLN A 102 15.31 1.91 8.07
C GLN A 102 14.52 0.90 8.92
N LYS A 103 14.05 1.33 10.11
CA LYS A 103 13.26 0.47 11.00
C LYS A 103 12.00 -0.08 10.33
N ARG A 104 11.30 0.75 9.53
CA ARG A 104 10.09 0.34 8.80
C ARG A 104 10.43 -0.68 7.72
N ILE A 105 11.51 -0.45 6.98
CA ILE A 105 11.99 -1.38 5.95
C ILE A 105 12.31 -2.75 6.55
N TYR A 106 13.01 -2.83 7.67
CA TYR A 106 13.29 -4.12 8.35
C TYR A 106 12.02 -4.88 8.73
N GLU A 107 11.04 -4.20 9.29
CA GLU A 107 9.78 -4.85 9.66
C GLU A 107 8.99 -5.32 8.43
N LEU A 108 9.01 -4.54 7.34
CA LEU A 108 8.39 -4.95 6.08
C LEU A 108 9.11 -6.11 5.40
N GLU A 109 10.45 -6.18 5.45
CA GLU A 109 11.21 -7.33 4.94
C GLU A 109 10.85 -8.62 5.68
N ARG A 110 10.63 -8.54 6.99
CA ARG A 110 10.16 -9.68 7.79
C ARG A 110 8.72 -10.07 7.43
N LEU A 111 7.84 -9.08 7.30
CA LEU A 111 6.44 -9.29 6.94
C LEU A 111 6.29 -9.94 5.56
N VAL A 112 7.00 -9.44 4.57
CA VAL A 112 6.98 -9.97 3.18
C VAL A 112 7.37 -11.45 3.17
N LYS A 113 8.36 -11.85 4.00
CA LYS A 113 8.75 -13.27 4.17
C LYS A 113 7.67 -14.09 4.86
N ILE A 114 7.08 -13.58 5.96
CA ILE A 114 6.00 -14.23 6.69
C ILE A 114 4.83 -14.53 5.76
N LEU A 115 4.37 -13.51 5.02
CA LEU A 115 3.24 -13.62 4.10
C LEU A 115 3.58 -14.33 2.78
N ASN A 116 4.84 -14.73 2.58
CA ASN A 116 5.32 -15.32 1.33
C ASN A 116 4.91 -14.53 0.08
N LEU A 117 5.23 -13.21 0.06
CA LEU A 117 4.91 -12.30 -1.04
C LEU A 117 6.11 -12.11 -1.95
N ASN A 118 6.15 -12.83 -3.07
CA ASN A 118 7.26 -12.75 -4.02
C ASN A 118 7.23 -11.50 -4.91
N ASN A 119 6.10 -10.79 -4.92
CA ASN A 119 5.85 -9.59 -5.72
C ASN A 119 5.91 -8.28 -4.89
N ALA A 120 6.27 -8.33 -3.62
CA ALA A 120 6.41 -7.16 -2.76
C ALA A 120 7.87 -6.94 -2.37
N LYS A 121 8.40 -5.72 -2.60
CA LYS A 121 9.79 -5.38 -2.33
C LYS A 121 9.90 -4.13 -1.46
N PRO A 122 10.32 -4.23 -0.18
CA PRO A 122 10.65 -3.09 0.65
C PRO A 122 11.88 -2.35 0.13
N ILE A 123 11.80 -1.02 0.02
CA ILE A 123 12.87 -0.17 -0.53
C ILE A 123 13.07 1.05 0.36
N LYS A 124 14.30 1.23 0.89
CA LYS A 124 14.67 2.46 1.58
C LYS A 124 15.02 3.55 0.58
N LYS A 125 14.13 4.51 0.39
CA LYS A 125 14.36 5.65 -0.51
C LYS A 125 13.48 6.82 -0.11
N ASP A 126 13.91 8.04 -0.42
CA ASP A 126 13.07 9.21 -0.19
C ASP A 126 12.07 9.44 -1.35
N ALA A 127 10.96 10.10 -1.03
CA ALA A 127 9.87 10.32 -1.96
C ALA A 127 10.26 11.19 -3.15
N LYS A 128 11.11 12.22 -2.96
CA LYS A 128 11.50 13.13 -4.04
C LYS A 128 12.32 12.39 -5.09
N THR A 129 13.19 11.49 -4.65
CA THR A 129 13.99 10.66 -5.55
C THR A 129 13.10 9.74 -6.35
N ILE A 130 12.15 9.04 -5.70
CA ILE A 130 11.18 8.16 -6.38
C ILE A 130 10.38 8.95 -7.42
N LEU A 131 9.81 10.10 -7.05
CA LEU A 131 8.98 10.90 -7.96
C LEU A 131 9.76 11.40 -9.19
N LYS A 132 11.07 11.60 -9.08
CA LYS A 132 11.92 11.99 -10.21
C LYS A 132 12.29 10.82 -11.12
N GLU A 133 12.48 9.64 -10.55
CA GLU A 133 13.01 8.47 -11.27
C GLU A 133 11.92 7.56 -11.82
N ALA A 134 10.72 7.55 -11.22
CA ALA A 134 9.63 6.66 -11.59
C ALA A 134 9.19 6.88 -13.03
N LYS A 135 9.09 5.76 -13.77
CA LYS A 135 8.60 5.72 -15.15
C LYS A 135 7.68 4.53 -15.32
N ASN A 136 6.65 4.70 -16.15
CA ASN A 136 5.68 3.66 -16.42
C ASN A 136 5.17 2.98 -15.14
N SER A 137 4.79 3.78 -14.13
CA SER A 137 4.47 3.31 -12.78
C SER A 137 3.13 3.85 -12.30
N ILE A 138 2.54 3.11 -11.39
CA ILE A 138 1.38 3.55 -10.61
C ILE A 138 1.88 3.86 -9.20
N ILE A 139 1.78 5.11 -8.79
CA ILE A 139 2.16 5.53 -7.43
C ILE A 139 0.90 5.60 -6.58
N VAL A 140 0.92 4.90 -5.46
CA VAL A 140 -0.14 4.97 -4.44
C VAL A 140 0.42 5.63 -3.18
N MET A 141 -0.39 6.49 -2.55
CA MET A 141 -0.03 7.19 -1.32
C MET A 141 -1.23 7.30 -0.42
N ARG A 142 -1.04 6.98 0.86
CA ARG A 142 -2.06 7.17 1.88
C ARG A 142 -1.49 8.02 3.02
N CYS A 143 -2.12 9.20 3.26
CA CYS A 143 -1.79 10.08 4.40
C CYS A 143 -0.31 10.46 4.54
N TYR A 144 0.47 10.42 3.45
CA TYR A 144 1.92 10.62 3.51
C TYR A 144 2.33 12.09 3.33
N VAL A 145 1.76 12.74 2.32
CA VAL A 145 2.08 14.14 1.98
C VAL A 145 0.81 14.83 1.49
N SER A 146 0.66 16.13 1.75
CA SER A 146 -0.45 16.90 1.16
C SER A 146 -0.37 16.87 -0.36
N THR A 147 -1.51 16.76 -1.02
CA THR A 147 -1.61 16.72 -2.49
C THR A 147 -0.91 17.93 -3.14
N SER A 148 -0.96 19.11 -2.49
CA SER A 148 -0.29 20.32 -2.96
C SER A 148 1.24 20.17 -3.00
N ASN A 149 1.85 19.47 -2.03
CA ASN A 149 3.29 19.25 -2.01
C ASN A 149 3.74 18.23 -3.06
N ILE A 150 2.90 17.23 -3.35
CA ILE A 150 3.14 16.27 -4.43
C ILE A 150 3.14 17.01 -5.77
N LEU A 151 2.10 17.81 -6.02
CA LEU A 151 1.96 18.58 -7.26
C LEU A 151 3.10 19.59 -7.47
N LYS A 152 3.63 20.19 -6.40
CA LYS A 152 4.81 21.07 -6.47
C LYS A 152 6.10 20.31 -6.83
N THR A 153 6.19 19.04 -6.45
CA THR A 153 7.38 18.22 -6.74
C THR A 153 7.34 17.63 -8.14
N LEU A 154 6.14 17.44 -8.68
CA LEU A 154 5.92 16.93 -10.03
C LEU A 154 5.71 18.09 -11.00
N GLU A 155 6.67 18.33 -11.86
CA GLU A 155 6.42 19.20 -13.02
C GLU A 155 5.37 18.54 -13.92
N LYS A 156 4.41 19.32 -14.45
CA LYS A 156 3.34 18.82 -15.33
C LYS A 156 3.85 17.97 -16.51
N LYS A 157 5.06 18.25 -16.97
CA LYS A 157 5.75 17.56 -18.04
C LYS A 157 6.13 16.13 -17.62
N GLN A 158 6.60 15.93 -16.39
CA GLN A 158 7.02 14.59 -15.90
C GLN A 158 5.88 13.58 -15.83
N LEU A 159 4.65 14.01 -15.53
CA LEU A 159 3.48 13.12 -15.47
C LEU A 159 3.13 12.51 -16.83
N LYS A 160 3.23 13.30 -17.91
CA LYS A 160 2.92 12.84 -19.27
C LYS A 160 4.07 12.04 -19.88
N ASP A 161 5.28 12.59 -19.80
CA ASP A 161 6.46 12.01 -20.44
C ASP A 161 6.89 10.67 -19.79
N ASN A 162 6.62 10.49 -18.50
CA ASN A 162 6.98 9.28 -17.75
C ASN A 162 5.84 8.25 -17.61
N ASN A 163 4.67 8.52 -18.17
CA ASN A 163 3.50 7.62 -18.06
C ASN A 163 3.17 7.25 -16.59
N LEU A 164 3.08 8.26 -15.71
CA LEU A 164 2.77 8.08 -14.30
C LEU A 164 1.28 8.23 -14.02
N THR A 165 0.75 7.35 -13.18
CA THR A 165 -0.59 7.48 -12.60
C THR A 165 -0.46 7.53 -11.08
N ILE A 166 -1.11 8.50 -10.43
CA ILE A 166 -0.98 8.70 -8.99
C ILE A 166 -2.35 8.64 -8.34
N PHE A 167 -2.49 7.74 -7.36
CA PHE A 167 -3.65 7.62 -6.49
C PHE A 167 -3.28 8.13 -5.09
N VAL A 168 -4.02 9.11 -4.61
CA VAL A 168 -3.81 9.70 -3.28
C VAL A 168 -5.07 9.58 -2.45
N SER A 169 -4.94 9.12 -1.21
CA SER A 169 -5.96 9.28 -0.17
C SER A 169 -5.41 10.20 0.91
N SER A 170 -6.14 11.25 1.19
CA SER A 170 -5.88 12.17 2.30
C SER A 170 -7.02 12.11 3.30
N ASN A 171 -6.73 12.29 4.59
CA ASN A 171 -7.78 12.64 5.53
C ASN A 171 -8.23 14.07 5.19
N SER A 172 -9.50 14.23 4.87
CA SER A 172 -10.16 15.54 4.74
C SER A 172 -10.37 16.15 6.12
#